data_e5e85a05d0ed666ab9ec0964b3d8623d
#
_entry.id   e5e85a05d0ed666ab9ec0964b3d8623d
#
_cell.length_a   1.000
_cell.length_b   1.000
_cell.length_c   1.000
_cell.angle_alpha   90.00
_cell.angle_beta   90.00
_cell.angle_gamma   90.00
#
_symmetry.space_group_name_H-M   'P 1'
#
loop_
_entity.id
_entity.type
_entity.pdbx_description
1 polymer ?
#
loop_
_entity_poly.entity_id
_entity_poly.type
_entity_poly.pdbx_seq_one_letter_code
_entity_poly.pdbx_strand_id
1 'polypeptide(L)'
;MTPEEFETLARAAWKKVPEDVLGKIENVGLLVEDAPSPEVLREEGIPVGGTLLGLYRGVPKTARGSEYGTGGVLPDTITLFRLPILHEAGSLFGEMPAPEGGNTPQTFREVVEKVIRETLWHEIAHHFGMDEDAVSRREGEGTNRYKDQKPA
;
A
#
# COMPACT_ATOMS: atom_id res chain seq x y z
N MET A 1 5.51 6.84 -15.93
CA MET A 1 6.42 6.72 -14.77
C MET A 1 7.19 5.41 -14.85
N THR A 2 8.51 5.49 -14.81
CA THR A 2 9.37 4.31 -14.89
C THR A 2 9.30 3.50 -13.61
N PRO A 3 9.67 2.20 -13.67
CA PRO A 3 9.76 1.40 -12.44
C PRO A 3 10.67 2.02 -11.39
N GLU A 4 11.77 2.63 -11.80
CA GLU A 4 12.73 3.25 -10.88
C GLU A 4 12.14 4.49 -10.21
N GLU A 5 11.42 5.31 -10.95
CA GLU A 5 10.74 6.48 -10.39
C GLU A 5 9.67 6.05 -9.39
N PHE A 6 8.91 5.04 -9.74
CA PHE A 6 7.88 4.50 -8.85
C PHE A 6 8.49 3.94 -7.56
N GLU A 7 9.56 3.18 -7.68
CA GLU A 7 10.24 2.61 -6.52
C GLU A 7 10.76 3.71 -5.58
N THR A 8 11.31 4.77 -6.15
CA THR A 8 11.77 5.92 -5.36
C THR A 8 10.62 6.53 -4.55
N LEU A 9 9.47 6.71 -5.19
CA LEU A 9 8.28 7.21 -4.49
C LEU A 9 7.79 6.26 -3.41
N ALA A 10 7.80 4.96 -3.71
CA ALA A 10 7.35 3.95 -2.76
C ALA A 10 8.23 3.93 -1.51
N ARG A 11 9.55 3.98 -1.69
CA ARG A 11 10.48 3.99 -0.56
C ARG A 11 10.40 5.27 0.25
N ALA A 12 10.16 6.40 -0.40
CA ALA A 12 9.96 7.66 0.29
C ALA A 12 8.67 7.62 1.14
N ALA A 13 7.62 7.03 0.61
CA ALA A 13 6.37 6.86 1.35
C ALA A 13 6.56 5.92 2.55
N TRP A 14 7.34 4.85 2.37
CA TRP A 14 7.65 3.91 3.44
C TRP A 14 8.32 4.60 4.62
N LYS A 15 9.26 5.50 4.34
CA LYS A 15 9.97 6.24 5.38
C LYS A 15 9.08 7.20 6.15
N LYS A 16 7.93 7.57 5.58
CA LYS A 16 6.99 8.49 6.22
C LYS A 16 5.95 7.79 7.09
N VAL A 17 5.96 6.47 7.15
CA VAL A 17 5.05 5.73 8.02
C VAL A 17 5.38 6.12 9.47
N PRO A 18 4.37 6.45 10.30
CA PRO A 18 4.62 6.87 11.68
C PRO A 18 5.44 5.88 12.49
N GLU A 19 6.34 6.37 13.32
CA GLU A 19 7.23 5.52 14.11
C GLU A 19 6.49 4.57 15.04
N ASP A 20 5.37 4.99 15.61
CA ASP A 20 4.58 4.12 16.46
C ASP A 20 4.03 2.92 15.70
N VAL A 21 3.79 3.09 14.41
CA VAL A 21 3.37 2.00 13.53
C VAL A 21 4.58 1.18 13.12
N LEU A 22 5.69 1.83 12.73
CA LEU A 22 6.93 1.12 12.36
C LEU A 22 7.46 0.24 13.48
N GLY A 23 7.30 0.68 14.73
CA GLY A 23 7.69 -0.12 15.87
C GLY A 23 6.93 -1.43 15.99
N LYS A 24 5.73 -1.50 15.43
CA LYS A 24 4.91 -2.72 15.42
C LYS A 24 5.20 -3.61 14.23
N ILE A 25 5.84 -3.09 13.20
CA ILE A 25 6.12 -3.82 11.97
C ILE A 25 7.60 -4.18 11.83
N GLU A 26 8.17 -4.63 12.93
CA GLU A 26 9.54 -5.11 12.91
C GLU A 26 9.69 -6.20 11.85
N ASN A 27 10.79 -6.16 11.13
CA ASN A 27 11.12 -7.17 10.15
C ASN A 27 10.10 -7.27 9.01
N VAL A 28 9.71 -6.12 8.44
CA VAL A 28 8.86 -6.06 7.26
C VAL A 28 9.64 -5.44 6.11
N GLY A 29 9.63 -6.10 4.96
CA GLY A 29 10.28 -5.60 3.75
C GLY A 29 9.27 -5.00 2.79
N LEU A 30 9.69 -3.98 2.06
CA LEU A 30 8.89 -3.37 0.99
C LEU A 30 9.36 -3.90 -0.35
N LEU A 31 8.43 -4.43 -1.14
CA LEU A 31 8.68 -4.90 -2.49
C LEU A 31 7.84 -4.12 -3.48
N VAL A 32 8.34 -3.96 -4.69
CA VAL A 32 7.60 -3.35 -5.79
C VAL A 32 7.58 -4.33 -6.95
N GLU A 33 6.41 -4.66 -7.44
CA GLU A 33 6.22 -5.50 -8.61
C GLU A 33 5.32 -4.78 -9.60
N ASP A 34 5.33 -5.22 -10.86
CA ASP A 34 4.51 -4.57 -11.88
C ASP A 34 3.03 -4.86 -11.70
N ALA A 35 2.69 -6.11 -11.43
CA ALA A 35 1.30 -6.52 -11.29
C ALA A 35 1.21 -7.81 -10.48
N PRO A 36 0.06 -8.05 -9.82
CA PRO A 36 -0.12 -9.32 -9.14
C PRO A 36 -0.24 -10.46 -10.16
N SER A 37 0.33 -11.62 -9.81
CA SER A 37 0.22 -12.80 -10.67
C SER A 37 -1.19 -13.39 -10.61
N PRO A 38 -1.60 -14.16 -11.63
CA PRO A 38 -2.89 -14.86 -11.56
C PRO A 38 -3.03 -15.75 -10.32
N GLU A 39 -1.94 -16.36 -9.87
CA GLU A 39 -1.96 -17.19 -8.67
C GLU A 39 -2.27 -16.37 -7.43
N VAL A 40 -1.62 -15.22 -7.29
CA VAL A 40 -1.87 -14.32 -6.16
C VAL A 40 -3.32 -13.87 -6.15
N LEU A 41 -3.85 -13.49 -7.31
CA LEU A 41 -5.24 -13.06 -7.41
C LEU A 41 -6.20 -14.16 -6.99
N ARG A 42 -5.93 -15.41 -7.37
CA ARG A 42 -6.76 -16.55 -6.95
C ARG A 42 -6.66 -16.79 -5.45
N GLU A 43 -5.45 -16.78 -4.90
CA GLU A 43 -5.23 -16.98 -3.47
C GLU A 43 -5.95 -15.95 -2.62
N GLU A 44 -6.00 -14.71 -3.10
CA GLU A 44 -6.64 -13.61 -2.39
C GLU A 44 -8.14 -13.48 -2.70
N GLY A 45 -8.68 -14.39 -3.50
CA GLY A 45 -10.11 -14.39 -3.80
C GLY A 45 -10.57 -13.24 -4.69
N ILE A 46 -9.68 -12.70 -5.50
CA ILE A 46 -10.01 -11.59 -6.39
C ILE A 46 -10.75 -12.13 -7.62
N PRO A 47 -11.93 -11.61 -7.93
CA PRO A 47 -12.68 -12.08 -9.10
C PRO A 47 -11.98 -11.73 -10.40
N VAL A 48 -12.39 -12.41 -11.48
CA VAL A 48 -11.88 -12.14 -12.82
C VAL A 48 -12.08 -10.66 -13.15
N GLY A 49 -11.02 -10.04 -13.66
CA GLY A 49 -11.04 -8.61 -14.00
C GLY A 49 -10.67 -7.70 -12.84
N GLY A 50 -10.56 -8.24 -11.61
CA GLY A 50 -10.14 -7.47 -10.46
C GLY A 50 -8.63 -7.44 -10.32
N THR A 51 -8.14 -6.57 -9.44
CA THR A 51 -6.71 -6.45 -9.18
C THR A 51 -6.46 -6.04 -7.73
N LEU A 52 -5.19 -5.99 -7.36
CA LEU A 52 -4.73 -5.52 -6.07
C LEU A 52 -3.76 -4.36 -6.27
N LEU A 53 -3.85 -3.36 -5.42
CA LEU A 53 -2.87 -2.27 -5.41
C LEU A 53 -1.66 -2.64 -4.56
N GLY A 54 -1.86 -3.43 -3.51
CA GLY A 54 -0.81 -3.91 -2.64
C GLY A 54 -1.22 -5.18 -1.92
N LEU A 55 -0.26 -5.80 -1.26
CA LEU A 55 -0.51 -7.05 -0.54
C LEU A 55 0.48 -7.20 0.61
N TYR A 56 -0.03 -7.41 1.82
CA TYR A 56 0.78 -7.80 2.96
C TYR A 56 0.83 -9.32 3.03
N ARG A 57 2.04 -9.87 3.08
CA ARG A 57 2.24 -11.31 3.31
C ARG A 57 3.09 -11.53 4.53
N GLY A 58 2.51 -12.20 5.53
CA GLY A 58 3.25 -12.63 6.68
C GLY A 58 3.82 -14.03 6.48
N VAL A 59 4.98 -14.29 7.06
CA VAL A 59 5.54 -15.61 7.10
C VAL A 59 4.86 -16.35 8.26
N PRO A 60 4.23 -17.53 8.04
CA PRO A 60 3.57 -18.26 9.12
C PRO A 60 4.53 -18.57 10.26
N LYS A 61 4.04 -18.51 11.50
CA LYS A 61 4.84 -18.84 12.69
C LYS A 61 5.44 -20.23 12.61
N THR A 62 4.72 -21.15 12.01
CA THR A 62 5.20 -22.52 11.83
C THR A 62 6.43 -22.57 10.93
N ALA A 63 6.46 -21.69 9.90
CA ALA A 63 7.62 -21.58 9.02
C ALA A 63 8.77 -20.84 9.70
N ARG A 64 8.48 -20.03 10.71
CA ARG A 64 9.48 -19.30 11.50
C ARG A 64 10.01 -20.07 12.69
N GLY A 65 9.69 -21.35 12.80
CA GLY A 65 10.09 -22.16 13.93
C GLY A 65 11.58 -22.45 13.96
N SER A 66 11.94 -23.60 14.52
CA SER A 66 13.33 -23.99 14.76
C SER A 66 14.22 -23.97 13.51
N GLU A 67 13.63 -24.06 12.34
CA GLU A 67 14.38 -24.04 11.09
C GLU A 67 15.11 -22.72 10.86
N TYR A 68 14.59 -21.64 11.42
CA TYR A 68 15.17 -20.33 11.26
C TYR A 68 16.03 -19.90 12.43
N GLY A 69 16.20 -20.78 13.40
CA GLY A 69 16.96 -20.47 14.61
C GLY A 69 18.43 -20.15 14.39
N THR A 70 18.97 -20.56 13.25
CA THR A 70 20.38 -20.36 12.94
C THR A 70 20.61 -19.36 11.83
N GLY A 71 19.58 -18.98 11.08
CA GLY A 71 19.72 -18.15 9.90
C GLY A 71 18.99 -16.81 9.91
N GLY A 72 18.38 -16.47 11.01
CA GLY A 72 17.55 -15.28 11.08
C GLY A 72 16.12 -15.55 10.61
N VAL A 73 15.25 -14.59 10.87
CA VAL A 73 13.83 -14.70 10.57
C VAL A 73 13.56 -14.10 9.20
N LEU A 74 12.80 -14.81 8.36
CA LEU A 74 12.35 -14.26 7.09
C LEU A 74 11.40 -13.10 7.36
N PRO A 75 11.56 -11.97 6.65
CA PRO A 75 10.69 -10.83 6.88
C PRO A 75 9.29 -11.07 6.29
N ASP A 76 8.30 -10.49 6.93
CA ASP A 76 7.03 -10.26 6.28
C ASP A 76 7.25 -9.27 5.15
N THR A 77 6.36 -9.21 4.19
CA THR A 77 6.51 -8.28 3.06
C THR A 77 5.22 -7.54 2.77
N ILE A 78 5.39 -6.30 2.36
CA ILE A 78 4.31 -5.55 1.71
C ILE A 78 4.76 -5.34 0.28
N THR A 79 3.96 -5.79 -0.66
CA THR A 79 4.23 -5.60 -2.08
C THR A 79 3.29 -4.54 -2.63
N LEU A 80 3.84 -3.58 -3.35
CA LEU A 80 3.06 -2.58 -4.08
C LEU A 80 3.09 -2.96 -5.55
N PHE A 81 1.93 -2.91 -6.20
CA PHE A 81 1.82 -3.26 -7.61
C PHE A 81 1.76 -1.99 -8.45
N ARG A 82 2.84 -1.75 -9.17
CA ARG A 82 3.05 -0.49 -9.90
C ARG A 82 1.94 -0.18 -10.91
N LEU A 83 1.63 -1.11 -11.79
CA LEU A 83 0.65 -0.85 -12.85
C LEU A 83 -0.76 -0.62 -12.31
N PRO A 84 -1.28 -1.42 -11.38
CA PRO A 84 -2.56 -1.11 -10.76
C PRO A 84 -2.59 0.25 -10.05
N ILE A 85 -1.53 0.59 -9.34
CA ILE A 85 -1.46 1.89 -8.65
C ILE A 85 -1.45 3.04 -9.66
N LEU A 86 -0.67 2.91 -10.74
CA LEU A 86 -0.65 3.95 -11.77
C LEU A 86 -2.00 4.08 -12.46
N HIS A 87 -2.69 2.98 -12.67
CA HIS A 87 -4.03 3.00 -13.27
C HIS A 87 -5.02 3.71 -12.34
N GLU A 88 -5.00 3.40 -11.06
CA GLU A 88 -5.86 4.05 -10.07
C GLU A 88 -5.56 5.55 -10.00
N ALA A 89 -4.28 5.91 -9.94
CA ALA A 89 -3.88 7.31 -9.93
C ALA A 89 -4.32 8.04 -11.18
N GLY A 90 -4.26 7.38 -12.33
CA GLY A 90 -4.72 7.95 -13.59
C GLY A 90 -6.21 8.24 -13.57
N SER A 91 -7.01 7.31 -13.04
CA SER A 91 -8.45 7.52 -12.91
C SER A 91 -8.76 8.69 -12.00
N LEU A 92 -8.11 8.74 -10.84
CA LEU A 92 -8.30 9.84 -9.89
C LEU A 92 -7.87 11.17 -10.48
N PHE A 93 -6.74 11.21 -11.16
CA PHE A 93 -6.21 12.41 -11.77
C PHE A 93 -7.14 12.95 -12.85
N GLY A 94 -7.69 12.05 -13.66
CA GLY A 94 -8.63 12.41 -14.74
C GLY A 94 -9.97 12.92 -14.23
N GLU A 95 -10.36 12.56 -13.02
CA GLU A 95 -11.63 12.98 -12.42
C GLU A 95 -11.51 14.24 -11.56
N MET A 96 -10.30 14.74 -11.37
CA MET A 96 -10.10 15.96 -10.57
C MET A 96 -10.71 17.16 -11.25
N PRO A 97 -11.48 17.98 -10.50
CA PRO A 97 -11.98 19.21 -11.06
C PRO A 97 -10.86 20.20 -11.33
N ALA A 98 -11.09 21.11 -12.28
CA ALA A 98 -10.15 22.18 -12.52
C ALA A 98 -9.95 22.99 -11.22
N PRO A 99 -8.71 23.43 -10.94
CA PRO A 99 -8.45 24.17 -9.72
C PRO A 99 -9.19 25.51 -9.74
N GLU A 100 -9.84 25.81 -8.61
CA GLU A 100 -10.50 27.09 -8.42
C GLU A 100 -9.73 27.87 -7.36
N GLY A 101 -9.84 29.19 -7.39
CA GLY A 101 -9.27 30.02 -6.35
C GLY A 101 -7.75 30.12 -6.33
N GLY A 102 -7.10 29.81 -7.44
CA GLY A 102 -5.64 29.95 -7.56
C GLY A 102 -4.82 28.84 -6.93
N ASN A 103 -5.44 27.75 -6.52
CA ASN A 103 -4.71 26.59 -6.01
C ASN A 103 -3.92 25.93 -7.15
N THR A 104 -2.68 25.53 -6.84
CA THR A 104 -1.86 24.79 -7.81
C THR A 104 -2.50 23.44 -8.10
N PRO A 105 -2.66 23.07 -9.39
CA PRO A 105 -3.18 21.76 -9.73
C PRO A 105 -2.28 20.67 -9.15
N GLN A 106 -2.89 19.65 -8.62
CA GLN A 106 -2.14 18.49 -8.15
C GLN A 106 -1.53 17.77 -9.35
N THR A 107 -0.23 17.48 -9.29
CA THR A 107 0.44 16.77 -10.36
C THR A 107 0.09 15.27 -10.31
N PHE A 108 0.25 14.60 -11.46
CA PHE A 108 0.07 13.15 -11.49
C PHE A 108 0.99 12.45 -10.49
N ARG A 109 2.24 12.90 -10.38
CA ARG A 109 3.18 12.34 -9.41
C ARG A 109 2.64 12.44 -7.98
N GLU A 110 2.06 13.57 -7.61
CA GLU A 110 1.47 13.75 -6.28
C GLU A 110 0.30 12.79 -6.05
N VAL A 111 -0.50 12.56 -7.08
CA VAL A 111 -1.61 11.59 -6.98
C VAL A 111 -1.06 10.18 -6.79
N VAL A 112 -0.02 9.81 -7.51
CA VAL A 112 0.63 8.51 -7.33
C VAL A 112 1.17 8.37 -5.91
N GLU A 113 1.83 9.39 -5.38
CA GLU A 113 2.32 9.37 -4.00
C GLU A 113 1.20 9.15 -3.00
N LYS A 114 0.07 9.81 -3.22
CA LYS A 114 -1.10 9.66 -2.37
C LYS A 114 -1.63 8.22 -2.41
N VAL A 115 -1.78 7.66 -3.59
CA VAL A 115 -2.27 6.28 -3.73
C VAL A 115 -1.31 5.30 -3.06
N ILE A 116 -0.01 5.50 -3.22
CA ILE A 116 0.99 4.68 -2.55
C ILE A 116 0.84 4.72 -1.04
N ARG A 117 0.75 5.94 -0.46
CA ARG A 117 0.61 6.09 0.99
C ARG A 117 -0.65 5.42 1.52
N GLU A 118 -1.76 5.61 0.83
CA GLU A 118 -3.02 5.03 1.24
C GLU A 118 -3.01 3.50 1.14
N THR A 119 -2.37 2.97 0.12
CA THR A 119 -2.22 1.53 -0.05
C THR A 119 -1.36 0.93 1.07
N LEU A 120 -0.22 1.55 1.35
CA LEU A 120 0.65 1.12 2.45
C LEU A 120 -0.09 1.13 3.78
N TRP A 121 -0.77 2.22 4.07
CA TRP A 121 -1.50 2.36 5.33
C TRP A 121 -2.59 1.31 5.46
N HIS A 122 -3.31 1.07 4.38
CA HIS A 122 -4.38 0.09 4.37
C HIS A 122 -3.86 -1.32 4.70
N GLU A 123 -2.77 -1.72 4.04
CA GLU A 123 -2.19 -3.05 4.25
C GLU A 123 -1.64 -3.20 5.67
N ILE A 124 -0.99 -2.18 6.19
CA ILE A 124 -0.49 -2.18 7.56
C ILE A 124 -1.64 -2.29 8.55
N ALA A 125 -2.68 -1.48 8.37
CA ALA A 125 -3.82 -1.45 9.28
C ALA A 125 -4.53 -2.81 9.34
N HIS A 126 -4.75 -3.43 8.19
CA HIS A 126 -5.40 -4.74 8.14
C HIS A 126 -4.56 -5.82 8.82
N HIS A 127 -3.27 -5.81 8.56
CA HIS A 127 -2.39 -6.84 9.14
C HIS A 127 -2.34 -6.76 10.67
N PHE A 128 -2.34 -5.55 11.23
CA PHE A 128 -2.23 -5.36 12.68
C PHE A 128 -3.58 -5.38 13.39
N GLY A 129 -4.65 -5.78 12.69
CA GLY A 129 -5.94 -5.94 13.31
C GLY A 129 -6.58 -4.64 13.76
N MET A 130 -6.21 -3.53 13.15
CA MET A 130 -6.89 -2.27 13.39
C MET A 130 -8.31 -2.42 12.88
N ASP A 131 -9.29 -2.15 13.73
CA ASP A 131 -10.68 -2.24 13.31
C ASP A 131 -11.01 -1.08 12.36
N GLU A 132 -12.16 -1.18 11.67
CA GLU A 132 -12.55 -0.16 10.73
C GLU A 132 -12.76 1.20 11.41
N ASP A 133 -13.17 1.20 12.67
CA ASP A 133 -13.35 2.45 13.41
C ASP A 133 -12.01 3.15 13.65
N ALA A 134 -10.97 2.39 13.98
CA ALA A 134 -9.65 2.96 14.19
C ALA A 134 -9.08 3.50 12.86
N VAL A 135 -9.27 2.75 11.77
CA VAL A 135 -8.84 3.19 10.45
C VAL A 135 -9.59 4.45 10.03
N SER A 136 -10.90 4.45 10.22
CA SER A 136 -11.75 5.61 9.88
C SER A 136 -11.37 6.85 10.67
N ARG A 137 -11.04 6.71 11.97
CA ARG A 137 -10.61 7.84 12.77
C ARG A 137 -9.32 8.45 12.24
N ARG A 138 -8.36 7.63 11.86
CA ARG A 138 -7.09 8.12 11.32
C ARG A 138 -7.29 8.77 9.96
N GLU A 139 -8.19 8.26 9.16
CA GLU A 139 -8.56 8.89 7.90
C GLU A 139 -9.21 10.25 8.13
N GLY A 140 -10.08 10.34 9.13
CA GLY A 140 -10.71 11.59 9.53
C GLY A 140 -9.74 12.63 10.05
N GLU A 141 -8.62 12.18 10.63
CA GLU A 141 -7.55 13.06 11.09
C GLU A 141 -6.63 13.52 9.97
N GLY A 142 -6.87 13.06 8.74
CA GLY A 142 -6.04 13.43 7.60
C GLY A 142 -4.78 12.62 7.45
N THR A 143 -4.58 11.62 8.29
CA THR A 143 -3.40 10.76 8.22
C THR A 143 -3.52 9.68 7.15
N ASN A 144 -4.75 9.39 6.73
CA ASN A 144 -5.02 8.43 5.69
C ASN A 144 -6.40 8.70 5.11
N ARG A 145 -6.51 8.68 3.78
CA ARG A 145 -7.77 8.91 3.08
C ARG A 145 -8.31 7.67 2.40
N TYR A 146 -7.90 6.52 2.90
CA TYR A 146 -8.27 5.27 2.27
C TYR A 146 -9.77 5.07 2.12
N LYS A 147 -10.56 5.54 3.07
CA LYS A 147 -12.03 5.37 3.01
C LYS A 147 -12.66 6.02 1.78
N ASP A 148 -12.04 7.08 1.26
CA ASP A 148 -12.54 7.78 0.07
C ASP A 148 -12.28 7.00 -1.20
N GLN A 149 -11.43 5.99 -1.13
CA GLN A 149 -11.00 5.16 -2.24
C GLN A 149 -11.30 3.69 -1.99
N LYS A 150 -12.07 3.42 -0.98
CA LYS A 150 -12.38 2.05 -0.58
C LYS A 150 -13.05 1.33 -1.75
N PRO A 151 -12.50 0.20 -2.19
CA PRO A 151 -13.13 -0.55 -3.26
C PRO A 151 -14.51 -1.03 -2.82
N ALA A 152 -15.41 -1.03 -3.76
CA ALA A 152 -16.76 -1.46 -3.50
C ALA A 152 -16.83 -2.91 -3.04
#